data_8e45a1b7812735dd0e4462c1fc78fae7
#
_entry.id   8e45a1b7812735dd0e4462c1fc78fae7
#
_cell.length_a   1.000
_cell.length_b   1.000
_cell.length_c   1.000
_cell.angle_alpha   90.00
_cell.angle_beta   90.00
_cell.angle_gamma   90.00
#
_symmetry.space_group_name_H-M   'P 1'
#
loop_
_entity.id
_entity.type
_entity.pdbx_description
1 polymer ?
#
loop_
_entity_poly.entity_id
_entity_poly.type
_entity_poly.pdbx_seq_one_letter_code
_entity_poly.pdbx_strand_id
1 'polypeptide(L)'
;MPRDQYITGARSPLVKSGLLSIFHYKGVSLNEPDQALLKNRRKVATAVMRLLALRYGEPHWRNPLPALDELISTILSQNTNDRNRDAAFNNLKRVLPSWEMVRDAHPTQVIDAIRTAGLANQKGPRIQQVLKEITAERGNLEFGFLAEMELEQARKWLLHFKGVGPKTAAIVLCFSLGKPAFPVDTHIYRVTGRLQLRDARLNVEKTHHYLERIFPQEKYYEAHLNLIRLGREICHPHKPQCPACPLNKICPTFLGYGVPSTIKG
;
A
#
# COMPACT_ATOMS: atom_id res chain seq x y z
N MET A 1 1.03 25.71 49.80
CA MET A 1 0.42 24.43 50.19
C MET A 1 -1.09 24.59 50.11
N PRO A 2 -1.86 23.56 49.59
CA PRO A 2 -1.51 22.18 49.19
C PRO A 2 -1.72 21.92 47.69
N ARG A 3 -1.17 20.97 47.33
CA ARG A 3 -0.96 19.81 46.44
C ARG A 3 -2.25 19.14 45.96
N ASP A 4 -2.21 18.80 44.67
CA ASP A 4 -2.68 17.56 44.03
C ASP A 4 -4.12 17.07 44.20
N GLN A 5 -4.89 17.08 43.08
CA GLN A 5 -5.83 16.03 42.82
C GLN A 5 -5.78 15.62 41.35
N TYR A 6 -5.07 14.52 41.06
CA TYR A 6 -5.17 13.75 39.83
C TYR A 6 -6.52 13.05 39.80
N ILE A 7 -7.34 13.41 38.84
CA ILE A 7 -8.57 12.69 38.55
C ILE A 7 -8.20 11.40 37.81
N THR A 8 -8.25 10.27 38.50
CA THR A 8 -8.18 8.94 37.93
C THR A 8 -9.47 8.63 37.18
N GLY A 9 -9.44 8.80 35.85
CA GLY A 9 -10.54 8.38 34.98
C GLY A 9 -10.69 6.86 34.99
N ALA A 10 -11.81 6.39 35.47
CA ALA A 10 -12.17 4.98 35.54
C ALA A 10 -12.14 4.34 34.13
N ARG A 11 -11.26 3.38 33.95
CA ARG A 11 -11.15 2.54 32.73
C ARG A 11 -12.32 1.55 32.73
N SER A 12 -13.18 1.66 31.72
CA SER A 12 -14.30 0.74 31.52
C SER A 12 -13.82 -0.70 31.34
N PRO A 13 -14.33 -1.69 32.10
CA PRO A 13 -13.80 -3.08 32.11
C PRO A 13 -14.08 -3.90 30.84
N LEU A 14 -15.02 -3.49 29.99
CA LEU A 14 -15.55 -4.32 28.89
C LEU A 14 -14.70 -4.39 27.63
N VAL A 15 -13.65 -3.59 27.48
CA VAL A 15 -12.75 -3.63 26.31
C VAL A 15 -11.51 -4.49 26.58
N LYS A 16 -11.25 -4.87 27.83
CA LYS A 16 -10.01 -5.54 28.22
C LYS A 16 -9.94 -7.04 27.96
N SER A 17 -11.05 -7.77 27.89
CA SER A 17 -11.01 -9.24 27.96
C SER A 17 -10.96 -9.97 26.61
N GLY A 18 -11.37 -9.35 25.50
CA GLY A 18 -11.49 -10.02 24.21
C GLY A 18 -10.37 -9.75 23.19
N LEU A 19 -9.83 -8.54 23.16
CA LEU A 19 -8.80 -8.14 22.18
C LEU A 19 -7.36 -8.23 22.75
N LEU A 20 -7.18 -8.15 24.06
CA LEU A 20 -5.88 -8.14 24.72
C LEU A 20 -5.19 -9.52 24.78
N SER A 21 -5.94 -10.62 24.79
CA SER A 21 -5.40 -11.98 24.73
C SER A 21 -4.72 -12.30 23.38
N ILE A 22 -4.92 -11.47 22.38
CA ILE A 22 -4.43 -11.66 21.01
C ILE A 22 -2.92 -11.41 20.89
N PHE A 23 -2.36 -10.60 21.77
CA PHE A 23 -0.98 -10.08 21.62
C PHE A 23 0.10 -10.84 22.41
N HIS A 24 -0.24 -11.88 23.15
CA HIS A 24 0.71 -12.64 23.99
C HIS A 24 1.24 -13.93 23.33
N TYR A 25 1.47 -13.93 22.01
CA TYR A 25 1.96 -15.14 21.33
C TYR A 25 3.50 -15.14 21.23
N LYS A 26 4.14 -16.05 21.97
CA LYS A 26 5.58 -16.34 21.86
C LYS A 26 5.86 -17.30 20.71
N GLY A 27 6.72 -16.90 19.79
CA GLY A 27 7.52 -17.74 18.91
C GLY A 27 6.79 -18.78 18.05
N VAL A 28 6.46 -18.42 16.80
CA VAL A 28 5.98 -19.38 15.78
C VAL A 28 6.98 -19.46 14.63
N SER A 29 7.20 -20.67 14.12
CA SER A 29 7.99 -20.97 12.91
C SER A 29 7.47 -20.20 11.69
N LEU A 30 8.38 -19.80 10.79
CA LEU A 30 8.06 -19.04 9.56
C LEU A 30 7.29 -19.87 8.52
N ASN A 31 7.15 -21.19 8.70
CA ASN A 31 6.69 -22.10 7.65
C ASN A 31 5.16 -22.20 7.50
N GLU A 32 4.37 -21.91 8.54
CA GLU A 32 2.90 -21.65 8.44
C GLU A 32 2.48 -20.81 9.66
N PRO A 33 1.82 -19.67 9.48
CA PRO A 33 1.28 -18.94 10.61
C PRO A 33 0.17 -19.77 11.25
N ASP A 34 0.25 -19.92 12.57
CA ASP A 34 -0.80 -20.53 13.38
C ASP A 34 -2.18 -20.01 12.95
N GLN A 35 -3.11 -20.93 12.67
CA GLN A 35 -4.47 -20.61 12.22
C GLN A 35 -5.20 -19.71 13.24
N ALA A 36 -4.93 -19.90 14.54
CA ALA A 36 -5.49 -19.05 15.59
C ALA A 36 -4.95 -17.61 15.49
N LEU A 37 -3.65 -17.43 15.20
CA LEU A 37 -3.04 -16.12 14.99
C LEU A 37 -3.62 -15.42 13.75
N LEU A 38 -3.77 -16.13 12.65
CA LEU A 38 -4.40 -15.57 11.44
C LEU A 38 -5.84 -15.15 11.70
N LYS A 39 -6.63 -15.99 12.35
CA LYS A 39 -8.02 -15.68 12.75
C LYS A 39 -8.08 -14.41 13.60
N ASN A 40 -7.17 -14.27 14.54
CA ASN A 40 -7.10 -13.09 15.41
C ASN A 40 -6.70 -11.84 14.62
N ARG A 41 -5.69 -11.92 13.74
CA ARG A 41 -5.28 -10.80 12.89
C ARG A 41 -6.38 -10.37 11.92
N ARG A 42 -7.18 -11.30 11.38
CA ARG A 42 -8.37 -10.98 10.58
C ARG A 42 -9.40 -10.16 11.37
N LYS A 43 -9.68 -10.54 12.62
CA LYS A 43 -10.59 -9.77 13.49
C LYS A 43 -10.08 -8.35 13.74
N VAL A 44 -8.76 -8.20 13.99
CA VAL A 44 -8.15 -6.89 14.18
C VAL A 44 -8.19 -6.10 12.87
N ALA A 45 -7.89 -6.69 11.72
CA ALA A 45 -7.96 -6.04 10.41
C ALA A 45 -9.37 -5.52 10.12
N THR A 46 -10.41 -6.32 10.41
CA THR A 46 -11.82 -5.88 10.29
C THR A 46 -12.14 -4.69 11.21
N ALA A 47 -11.66 -4.72 12.45
CA ALA A 47 -11.85 -3.60 13.38
C ALA A 47 -11.10 -2.33 12.90
N VAL A 48 -9.88 -2.48 12.40
CA VAL A 48 -9.09 -1.39 11.80
C VAL A 48 -9.85 -0.76 10.65
N MET A 49 -10.35 -1.55 9.70
CA MET A 49 -11.11 -1.05 8.56
C MET A 49 -12.34 -0.28 8.98
N ARG A 50 -13.13 -0.83 9.89
CA ARG A 50 -14.34 -0.15 10.42
C ARG A 50 -13.99 1.21 11.03
N LEU A 51 -12.94 1.28 11.86
CA LEU A 51 -12.55 2.53 12.52
C LEU A 51 -11.97 3.55 11.52
N LEU A 52 -11.26 3.09 10.49
CA LEU A 52 -10.74 3.95 9.44
C LEU A 52 -11.87 4.45 8.53
N ALA A 53 -12.86 3.61 8.20
CA ALA A 53 -14.03 4.02 7.45
C ALA A 53 -14.85 5.10 8.18
N LEU A 54 -15.02 4.98 9.51
CA LEU A 54 -15.65 6.02 10.33
C LEU A 54 -14.89 7.35 10.30
N ARG A 55 -13.56 7.31 10.18
CA ARG A 55 -12.71 8.52 10.17
C ARG A 55 -12.54 9.13 8.79
N TYR A 56 -12.42 8.31 7.75
CA TYR A 56 -12.01 8.70 6.40
C TYR A 56 -13.07 8.43 5.33
N GLY A 57 -14.13 7.73 5.66
CA GLY A 57 -15.12 7.24 4.72
C GLY A 57 -14.71 5.91 4.08
N GLU A 58 -15.59 5.42 3.22
CA GLU A 58 -15.37 4.22 2.41
C GLU A 58 -15.05 4.66 0.98
N PRO A 59 -13.77 4.70 0.58
CA PRO A 59 -13.42 5.00 -0.80
C PRO A 59 -14.00 3.94 -1.73
N HIS A 60 -14.74 4.37 -2.72
CA HIS A 60 -15.28 3.47 -3.72
C HIS A 60 -14.36 3.39 -4.93
N TRP A 61 -14.17 2.20 -5.43
CA TRP A 61 -13.47 1.96 -6.68
C TRP A 61 -14.35 2.46 -7.84
N ARG A 62 -13.96 3.59 -8.45
CA ARG A 62 -14.69 4.25 -9.52
C ARG A 62 -13.74 4.72 -10.60
N ASN A 63 -14.15 4.59 -11.87
CA ASN A 63 -13.40 5.07 -13.03
C ASN A 63 -11.91 4.70 -12.97
N PRO A 64 -11.58 3.40 -12.92
CA PRO A 64 -10.20 2.98 -12.89
C PRO A 64 -9.46 3.48 -14.13
N LEU A 65 -8.20 3.85 -13.96
CA LEU A 65 -7.33 4.09 -15.10
C LEU A 65 -7.17 2.78 -15.90
N PRO A 66 -7.05 2.84 -17.23
CA PRO A 66 -6.58 1.69 -18.02
C PRO A 66 -5.29 1.13 -17.43
N ALA A 67 -5.12 -0.18 -17.45
CA ALA A 67 -4.03 -0.83 -16.72
C ALA A 67 -2.62 -0.37 -17.14
N LEU A 68 -2.41 -0.02 -18.41
CA LEU A 68 -1.15 0.56 -18.86
C LEU A 68 -0.97 2.00 -18.33
N ASP A 69 -2.03 2.79 -18.32
CA ASP A 69 -2.03 4.14 -17.74
C ASP A 69 -1.68 4.09 -16.25
N GLU A 70 -2.26 3.15 -15.51
CA GLU A 70 -1.97 2.94 -14.09
C GLU A 70 -0.51 2.49 -13.87
N LEU A 71 0.01 1.61 -14.73
CA LEU A 71 1.39 1.18 -14.68
C LEU A 71 2.34 2.38 -14.80
N ILE A 72 2.14 3.20 -15.83
CA ILE A 72 2.99 4.38 -16.08
C ILE A 72 2.81 5.43 -14.97
N SER A 73 1.58 5.70 -14.55
CA SER A 73 1.28 6.58 -13.41
C SER A 73 2.00 6.12 -12.14
N THR A 74 2.00 4.81 -11.88
CA THR A 74 2.67 4.24 -10.70
C THR A 74 4.20 4.32 -10.81
N ILE A 75 4.79 4.15 -12.00
CA ILE A 75 6.22 4.41 -12.21
C ILE A 75 6.55 5.89 -11.94
N LEU A 76 5.72 6.81 -12.41
CA LEU A 76 5.89 8.23 -12.14
C LEU A 76 5.76 8.56 -10.64
N SER A 77 4.96 7.82 -9.88
CA SER A 77 4.75 8.03 -8.45
C SER A 77 5.95 7.69 -7.56
N GLN A 78 6.93 6.96 -8.08
CA GLN A 78 8.12 6.57 -7.31
C GLN A 78 8.90 7.81 -6.85
N ASN A 79 9.12 7.93 -5.53
CA ASN A 79 9.83 9.06 -4.89
C ASN A 79 9.27 10.45 -5.27
N THR A 80 7.94 10.56 -5.38
CA THR A 80 7.26 11.84 -5.58
C THR A 80 5.89 11.86 -4.88
N ASN A 81 5.27 13.04 -4.80
CA ASN A 81 3.92 13.18 -4.28
C ASN A 81 2.86 13.05 -5.39
N ASP A 82 1.60 12.84 -4.98
CA ASP A 82 0.51 12.59 -5.92
C ASP A 82 0.29 13.78 -6.89
N ARG A 83 0.38 15.04 -6.41
CA ARG A 83 0.21 16.24 -7.24
C ARG A 83 1.25 16.31 -8.37
N ASN A 84 2.51 16.04 -8.05
CA ASN A 84 3.59 16.07 -9.04
C ASN A 84 3.50 14.90 -10.03
N ARG A 85 3.08 13.70 -9.55
CA ARG A 85 2.79 12.55 -10.40
C ARG A 85 1.70 12.89 -11.40
N ASP A 86 0.56 13.43 -10.94
CA ASP A 86 -0.58 13.76 -11.79
C ASP A 86 -0.23 14.84 -12.84
N ALA A 87 0.49 15.86 -12.40
CA ALA A 87 0.98 16.90 -13.33
C ALA A 87 1.89 16.32 -14.41
N ALA A 88 2.81 15.42 -14.05
CA ALA A 88 3.71 14.76 -15.01
C ALA A 88 2.94 13.82 -15.95
N PHE A 89 2.02 13.02 -15.43
CA PHE A 89 1.21 12.11 -16.22
C PHE A 89 0.35 12.86 -17.24
N ASN A 90 -0.37 13.88 -16.80
CA ASN A 90 -1.21 14.70 -17.66
C ASN A 90 -0.39 15.44 -18.72
N ASN A 91 0.79 15.98 -18.36
CA ASN A 91 1.67 16.64 -19.31
C ASN A 91 2.23 15.65 -20.34
N LEU A 92 2.62 14.44 -19.92
CA LEU A 92 3.09 13.39 -20.83
C LEU A 92 2.01 13.03 -21.84
N LYS A 93 0.77 12.80 -21.39
CA LYS A 93 -0.37 12.47 -22.27
C LYS A 93 -0.76 13.64 -23.19
N ARG A 94 -0.55 14.89 -22.78
CA ARG A 94 -0.79 16.07 -23.60
C ARG A 94 0.26 16.22 -24.71
N VAL A 95 1.53 15.97 -24.41
CA VAL A 95 2.65 16.13 -25.36
C VAL A 95 2.75 14.92 -26.30
N LEU A 96 2.53 13.73 -25.77
CA LEU A 96 2.62 12.43 -26.45
C LEU A 96 1.32 11.66 -26.18
N PRO A 97 0.25 11.88 -26.96
CA PRO A 97 -1.10 11.38 -26.67
C PRO A 97 -1.26 9.86 -26.66
N SER A 98 -0.43 9.10 -27.37
CA SER A 98 -0.46 7.63 -27.34
C SER A 98 0.79 7.03 -26.70
N TRP A 99 0.70 5.81 -26.22
CA TRP A 99 1.83 5.11 -25.63
C TRP A 99 2.86 4.70 -26.68
N GLU A 100 2.44 4.49 -27.91
CA GLU A 100 3.34 4.28 -29.06
C GLU A 100 4.20 5.53 -29.29
N MET A 101 3.60 6.72 -29.26
CA MET A 101 4.35 7.96 -29.35
C MET A 101 5.36 8.11 -28.21
N VAL A 102 4.99 7.75 -26.97
CA VAL A 102 5.91 7.78 -25.83
C VAL A 102 7.05 6.76 -26.03
N ARG A 103 6.73 5.55 -26.51
CA ARG A 103 7.70 4.50 -26.79
C ARG A 103 8.75 4.94 -27.78
N ASP A 104 8.33 5.61 -28.86
CA ASP A 104 9.15 5.90 -30.05
C ASP A 104 9.73 7.33 -30.03
N ALA A 105 9.31 8.20 -29.12
CA ALA A 105 9.81 9.56 -28.98
C ALA A 105 11.30 9.59 -28.65
N HIS A 106 11.97 10.69 -28.99
CA HIS A 106 13.33 10.93 -28.52
C HIS A 106 13.32 10.98 -26.97
N PRO A 107 14.29 10.34 -26.28
CA PRO A 107 14.27 10.25 -24.81
C PRO A 107 14.17 11.59 -24.09
N THR A 108 14.77 12.66 -24.64
CA THR A 108 14.67 14.01 -24.05
C THR A 108 13.24 14.53 -24.01
N GLN A 109 12.41 14.25 -25.00
CA GLN A 109 10.99 14.68 -25.03
C GLN A 109 10.21 14.04 -23.87
N VAL A 110 10.42 12.74 -23.64
CA VAL A 110 9.77 12.04 -22.52
C VAL A 110 10.28 12.56 -21.18
N ILE A 111 11.60 12.73 -21.04
CA ILE A 111 12.23 13.28 -19.83
C ILE A 111 11.66 14.66 -19.50
N ASP A 112 11.59 15.55 -20.51
CA ASP A 112 11.08 16.92 -20.33
C ASP A 112 9.60 16.93 -19.94
N ALA A 113 8.81 16.06 -20.58
CA ALA A 113 7.38 15.95 -20.29
C ALA A 113 7.08 15.53 -18.86
N ILE A 114 7.97 14.75 -18.23
CA ILE A 114 7.76 14.19 -16.86
C ILE A 114 8.61 14.85 -15.77
N ARG A 115 9.28 15.99 -16.03
CA ARG A 115 10.20 16.64 -15.06
C ARG A 115 9.59 16.86 -13.69
N THR A 116 8.31 17.21 -13.63
CA THR A 116 7.60 17.46 -12.37
C THR A 116 7.54 16.23 -11.46
N ALA A 117 7.61 15.00 -12.01
CA ALA A 117 7.63 13.79 -11.20
C ALA A 117 8.95 13.55 -10.45
N GLY A 118 9.99 14.35 -10.71
CA GLY A 118 11.33 14.08 -10.18
C GLY A 118 11.98 12.81 -10.79
N LEU A 119 13.29 12.70 -10.69
CA LEU A 119 14.05 11.57 -11.25
C LEU A 119 13.72 11.28 -12.74
N ALA A 120 13.39 12.33 -13.51
CA ALA A 120 12.91 12.21 -14.89
C ALA A 120 13.93 11.49 -15.79
N ASN A 121 15.23 11.74 -15.60
CA ASN A 121 16.33 11.07 -16.33
C ASN A 121 16.38 9.55 -16.10
N GLN A 122 15.79 9.05 -15.01
CA GLN A 122 15.69 7.62 -14.72
C GLN A 122 14.34 7.06 -15.15
N LYS A 123 13.26 7.80 -14.88
CA LYS A 123 11.89 7.36 -15.16
C LYS A 123 11.56 7.36 -16.64
N GLY A 124 11.98 8.38 -17.40
CA GLY A 124 11.73 8.49 -18.84
C GLY A 124 12.23 7.26 -19.62
N PRO A 125 13.54 6.97 -19.59
CA PRO A 125 14.09 5.79 -20.26
C PRO A 125 13.47 4.48 -19.76
N ARG A 126 13.11 4.38 -18.47
CA ARG A 126 12.43 3.21 -17.90
C ARG A 126 11.04 3.01 -18.49
N ILE A 127 10.25 4.06 -18.58
CA ILE A 127 8.92 4.02 -19.22
C ILE A 127 9.06 3.55 -20.66
N GLN A 128 9.96 4.14 -21.43
CA GLN A 128 10.17 3.74 -22.82
C GLN A 128 10.62 2.28 -22.95
N GLN A 129 11.51 1.83 -22.05
CA GLN A 129 11.99 0.45 -22.06
C GLN A 129 10.83 -0.52 -21.77
N VAL A 130 10.02 -0.25 -20.75
CA VAL A 130 8.83 -1.08 -20.43
C VAL A 130 7.88 -1.13 -21.63
N LEU A 131 7.58 0.00 -22.28
CA LEU A 131 6.71 0.03 -23.44
C LEU A 131 7.27 -0.77 -24.62
N LYS A 132 8.59 -0.71 -24.85
CA LYS A 132 9.28 -1.49 -25.88
C LYS A 132 9.24 -2.99 -25.60
N GLU A 133 9.50 -3.39 -24.35
CA GLU A 133 9.46 -4.79 -23.93
C GLU A 133 8.04 -5.37 -24.08
N ILE A 134 7.01 -4.62 -23.65
CA ILE A 134 5.62 -5.03 -23.85
C ILE A 134 5.28 -5.18 -25.33
N THR A 135 5.67 -4.21 -26.17
CA THR A 135 5.42 -4.28 -27.60
C THR A 135 6.14 -5.46 -28.24
N ALA A 136 7.40 -5.73 -27.85
CA ALA A 136 8.16 -6.86 -28.37
C ALA A 136 7.54 -8.21 -28.00
N GLU A 137 6.97 -8.33 -26.80
CA GLU A 137 6.35 -9.56 -26.31
C GLU A 137 4.93 -9.77 -26.85
N ARG A 138 4.15 -8.69 -26.95
CA ARG A 138 2.70 -8.74 -27.23
C ARG A 138 2.28 -8.27 -28.63
N GLY A 139 3.18 -7.58 -29.33
CA GLY A 139 2.88 -6.93 -30.61
C GLY A 139 2.11 -5.62 -30.50
N ASN A 140 1.54 -5.32 -29.34
CA ASN A 140 0.76 -4.10 -29.08
C ASN A 140 0.90 -3.66 -27.59
N LEU A 141 0.24 -2.55 -27.26
CA LEU A 141 0.22 -1.98 -25.89
C LEU A 141 -1.15 -2.15 -25.20
N GLU A 142 -1.92 -3.15 -25.59
CA GLU A 142 -3.21 -3.46 -24.98
C GLU A 142 -3.04 -4.37 -23.76
N PHE A 143 -3.65 -4.02 -22.65
CA PHE A 143 -3.53 -4.72 -21.35
C PHE A 143 -4.76 -5.55 -20.97
N GLY A 144 -5.77 -5.63 -21.86
CA GLY A 144 -7.01 -6.36 -21.58
C GLY A 144 -6.79 -7.83 -21.21
N PHE A 145 -5.78 -8.48 -21.79
CA PHE A 145 -5.44 -9.86 -21.49
C PHE A 145 -5.09 -10.14 -20.02
N LEU A 146 -4.56 -9.13 -19.29
CA LEU A 146 -4.26 -9.28 -17.86
C LEU A 146 -5.52 -9.50 -17.01
N ALA A 147 -6.67 -9.01 -17.47
CA ALA A 147 -7.93 -9.22 -16.77
C ALA A 147 -8.34 -10.70 -16.76
N GLU A 148 -8.01 -11.43 -17.81
CA GLU A 148 -8.36 -12.84 -18.00
C GLU A 148 -7.31 -13.81 -17.41
N MET A 149 -6.09 -13.32 -17.15
CA MET A 149 -5.05 -14.15 -16.53
C MET A 149 -5.36 -14.46 -15.07
N GLU A 150 -4.92 -15.63 -14.61
CA GLU A 150 -4.87 -15.92 -13.18
C GLU A 150 -4.00 -14.90 -12.43
N LEU A 151 -4.36 -14.59 -11.18
CA LEU A 151 -3.73 -13.52 -10.39
C LEU A 151 -2.20 -13.65 -10.34
N GLU A 152 -1.68 -14.82 -10.01
CA GLU A 152 -0.25 -15.02 -9.86
C GLU A 152 0.50 -15.00 -11.20
N GLN A 153 -0.14 -15.44 -12.29
CA GLN A 153 0.42 -15.31 -13.63
C GLN A 153 0.50 -13.85 -14.06
N ALA A 154 -0.56 -13.06 -13.85
CA ALA A 154 -0.58 -11.63 -14.14
C ALA A 154 0.45 -10.87 -13.28
N ARG A 155 0.56 -11.21 -11.99
CA ARG A 155 1.57 -10.66 -11.08
C ARG A 155 2.98 -10.94 -11.57
N LYS A 156 3.28 -12.20 -11.91
CA LYS A 156 4.59 -12.62 -12.43
C LYS A 156 4.94 -11.90 -13.73
N TRP A 157 3.98 -11.77 -14.63
CA TRP A 157 4.17 -11.05 -15.88
C TRP A 157 4.51 -9.57 -15.67
N LEU A 158 3.81 -8.88 -14.77
CA LEU A 158 4.14 -7.50 -14.45
C LEU A 158 5.51 -7.35 -13.78
N LEU A 159 5.88 -8.29 -12.91
CA LEU A 159 7.14 -8.23 -12.16
C LEU A 159 8.39 -8.47 -13.01
N HIS A 160 8.28 -9.05 -14.21
CA HIS A 160 9.47 -9.27 -15.03
C HIS A 160 10.02 -7.98 -15.65
N PHE A 161 9.19 -6.93 -15.79
CA PHE A 161 9.65 -5.65 -16.32
C PHE A 161 10.55 -4.92 -15.33
N LYS A 162 11.70 -4.49 -15.81
CA LYS A 162 12.64 -3.73 -14.98
C LYS A 162 12.01 -2.44 -14.45
N GLY A 163 11.95 -2.31 -13.13
CA GLY A 163 11.37 -1.14 -12.44
C GLY A 163 9.90 -1.28 -12.08
N VAL A 164 9.29 -2.43 -12.38
CA VAL A 164 7.99 -2.82 -11.88
C VAL A 164 8.20 -3.74 -10.68
N GLY A 165 8.04 -3.20 -9.49
CA GLY A 165 8.15 -3.97 -8.24
C GLY A 165 6.80 -4.49 -7.74
N PRO A 166 6.80 -5.27 -6.63
CA PRO A 166 5.58 -5.86 -6.05
C PRO A 166 4.47 -4.84 -5.79
N LYS A 167 4.80 -3.64 -5.29
CA LYS A 167 3.82 -2.57 -5.09
C LYS A 167 3.20 -2.13 -6.40
N THR A 168 4.00 -1.89 -7.44
CA THR A 168 3.51 -1.43 -8.75
C THR A 168 2.61 -2.48 -9.39
N ALA A 169 3.03 -3.75 -9.39
CA ALA A 169 2.22 -4.85 -9.90
C ALA A 169 0.88 -4.96 -9.14
N ALA A 170 0.90 -4.91 -7.81
CA ALA A 170 -0.31 -5.00 -7.00
C ALA A 170 -1.25 -3.80 -7.21
N ILE A 171 -0.73 -2.58 -7.45
CA ILE A 171 -1.56 -1.40 -7.78
C ILE A 171 -2.27 -1.63 -9.12
N VAL A 172 -1.56 -2.00 -10.18
CA VAL A 172 -2.17 -2.26 -11.50
C VAL A 172 -3.26 -3.34 -11.38
N LEU A 173 -2.96 -4.44 -10.72
CA LEU A 173 -3.90 -5.56 -10.54
C LEU A 173 -5.13 -5.15 -9.73
N CYS A 174 -4.94 -4.45 -8.62
CA CYS A 174 -6.04 -4.07 -7.73
C CYS A 174 -6.84 -2.87 -8.27
N PHE A 175 -6.15 -1.82 -8.72
CA PHE A 175 -6.79 -0.53 -9.03
C PHE A 175 -7.39 -0.49 -10.44
N SER A 176 -6.72 -1.08 -11.41
CA SER A 176 -7.23 -1.10 -12.78
C SER A 176 -8.07 -2.32 -13.11
N LEU A 177 -7.66 -3.49 -12.61
CA LEU A 177 -8.26 -4.76 -13.02
C LEU A 177 -9.19 -5.37 -11.96
N GLY A 178 -9.31 -4.76 -10.76
CA GLY A 178 -10.13 -5.29 -9.67
C GLY A 178 -9.67 -6.66 -9.14
N LYS A 179 -8.45 -7.08 -9.48
CA LYS A 179 -7.91 -8.36 -9.01
C LYS A 179 -7.48 -8.28 -7.54
N PRO A 180 -7.58 -9.39 -6.79
CA PRO A 180 -7.32 -9.38 -5.34
C PRO A 180 -5.82 -9.35 -5.01
N ALA A 181 -5.13 -8.30 -5.39
CA ALA A 181 -3.76 -8.01 -5.02
C ALA A 181 -3.72 -6.85 -4.01
N PHE A 182 -3.06 -7.04 -2.87
CA PHE A 182 -2.99 -6.01 -1.82
C PHE A 182 -1.70 -5.19 -1.95
N PRO A 183 -1.75 -3.91 -2.39
CA PRO A 183 -0.53 -3.12 -2.52
C PRO A 183 0.00 -2.69 -1.15
N VAL A 184 1.31 -2.85 -0.92
CA VAL A 184 1.99 -2.44 0.32
C VAL A 184 3.05 -1.41 0.00
N ASP A 185 2.90 -0.22 0.58
CA ASP A 185 3.93 0.82 0.56
C ASP A 185 4.60 0.98 1.93
N THR A 186 5.50 1.94 2.06
CA THR A 186 6.20 2.23 3.31
C THR A 186 5.27 2.67 4.44
N HIS A 187 4.15 3.34 4.12
CA HIS A 187 3.13 3.73 5.10
C HIS A 187 2.38 2.51 5.62
N ILE A 188 1.85 1.70 4.72
CA ILE A 188 1.13 0.47 5.07
C ILE A 188 2.04 -0.48 5.82
N TYR A 189 3.27 -0.68 5.35
CA TYR A 189 4.25 -1.53 6.03
C TYR A 189 4.49 -1.09 7.47
N ARG A 190 4.66 0.21 7.70
CA ARG A 190 4.84 0.79 9.05
C ARG A 190 3.58 0.66 9.91
N VAL A 191 2.42 1.06 9.38
CA VAL A 191 1.15 1.04 10.12
C VAL A 191 0.79 -0.38 10.53
N THR A 192 0.84 -1.34 9.59
CA THR A 192 0.52 -2.74 9.87
C THR A 192 1.52 -3.41 10.82
N GLY A 193 2.78 -2.99 10.80
CA GLY A 193 3.78 -3.40 11.78
C GLY A 193 3.45 -2.91 13.19
N ARG A 194 3.11 -1.62 13.35
CA ARG A 194 2.71 -1.04 14.65
C ARG A 194 1.42 -1.64 15.21
N LEU A 195 0.52 -2.03 14.32
CA LEU A 195 -0.73 -2.72 14.67
C LEU A 195 -0.52 -4.23 14.92
N GLN A 196 0.69 -4.75 14.73
CA GLN A 196 1.02 -6.19 14.80
C GLN A 196 0.14 -7.06 13.88
N LEU A 197 -0.37 -6.45 12.80
CA LEU A 197 -1.12 -7.17 11.76
C LEU A 197 -0.23 -8.07 10.91
N ARG A 198 1.08 -7.87 10.95
CA ARG A 198 2.07 -8.73 10.29
C ARG A 198 3.16 -9.13 11.26
N ASP A 199 3.90 -10.17 10.91
CA ASP A 199 5.12 -10.53 11.63
C ASP A 199 6.21 -9.47 11.38
N ALA A 200 6.93 -9.07 12.42
CA ALA A 200 8.00 -8.07 12.32
C ALA A 200 9.17 -8.51 11.41
N ARG A 201 9.34 -9.84 11.25
CA ARG A 201 10.39 -10.44 10.40
C ARG A 201 10.06 -10.41 8.90
N LEU A 202 8.82 -10.15 8.52
CA LEU A 202 8.44 -10.04 7.11
C LEU A 202 9.00 -8.75 6.52
N ASN A 203 9.72 -8.86 5.40
CA ASN A 203 10.06 -7.71 4.58
C ASN A 203 8.83 -7.17 3.84
N VAL A 204 8.99 -6.03 3.15
CA VAL A 204 7.89 -5.39 2.41
C VAL A 204 7.28 -6.34 1.38
N GLU A 205 8.10 -7.06 0.63
CA GLU A 205 7.68 -7.97 -0.43
C GLU A 205 6.77 -9.09 0.10
N LYS A 206 7.22 -9.83 1.12
CA LYS A 206 6.42 -10.88 1.74
C LYS A 206 5.16 -10.35 2.44
N THR A 207 5.16 -9.07 2.81
CA THR A 207 4.01 -8.43 3.46
C THR A 207 2.81 -8.32 2.52
N HIS A 208 3.00 -8.17 1.21
CA HIS A 208 1.89 -8.16 0.23
C HIS A 208 1.02 -9.42 0.39
N HIS A 209 1.59 -10.58 0.15
CA HIS A 209 0.88 -11.86 0.27
C HIS A 209 0.36 -12.15 1.68
N TYR A 210 1.07 -11.65 2.70
CA TYR A 210 0.61 -11.84 4.07
C TYR A 210 -0.66 -11.03 4.36
N LEU A 211 -0.72 -9.77 3.94
CA LEU A 211 -1.90 -8.93 4.12
C LEU A 211 -3.10 -9.40 3.28
N GLU A 212 -2.86 -9.98 2.11
CA GLU A 212 -3.89 -10.67 1.31
C GLU A 212 -4.60 -11.79 2.08
N ARG A 213 -3.96 -12.40 3.05
CA ARG A 213 -4.55 -13.46 3.90
C ARG A 213 -5.41 -12.94 5.05
N ILE A 214 -5.28 -11.69 5.44
CA ILE A 214 -5.93 -11.13 6.63
C ILE A 214 -6.97 -10.06 6.34
N PHE A 215 -6.84 -9.31 5.25
CA PHE A 215 -7.87 -8.37 4.83
C PHE A 215 -8.90 -9.06 3.92
N PRO A 216 -10.18 -8.63 3.94
CA PRO A 216 -11.18 -9.11 2.97
C PRO A 216 -10.82 -8.64 1.55
N GLN A 217 -10.91 -9.53 0.56
CA GLN A 217 -10.48 -9.24 -0.82
C GLN A 217 -11.21 -8.04 -1.43
N GLU A 218 -12.51 -7.97 -1.22
CA GLU A 218 -13.38 -6.89 -1.71
C GLU A 218 -13.08 -5.51 -1.10
N LYS A 219 -12.27 -5.48 -0.05
CA LYS A 219 -11.90 -4.27 0.69
C LYS A 219 -10.44 -3.84 0.50
N TYR A 220 -9.67 -4.47 -0.39
CA TYR A 220 -8.24 -4.15 -0.56
C TYR A 220 -8.02 -2.71 -1.01
N TYR A 221 -8.83 -2.21 -1.94
CA TYR A 221 -8.76 -0.83 -2.40
C TYR A 221 -8.99 0.16 -1.26
N GLU A 222 -10.07 -0.01 -0.52
CA GLU A 222 -10.42 0.82 0.65
C GLU A 222 -9.34 0.74 1.73
N ALA A 223 -8.91 -0.47 2.07
CA ALA A 223 -7.88 -0.70 3.09
C ALA A 223 -6.56 -0.01 2.73
N HIS A 224 -6.14 -0.12 1.46
CA HIS A 224 -4.93 0.53 0.96
C HIS A 224 -5.00 2.05 1.13
N LEU A 225 -6.06 2.69 0.63
CA LEU A 225 -6.19 4.14 0.67
C LEU A 225 -6.27 4.67 2.11
N ASN A 226 -7.07 4.05 2.96
CA ASN A 226 -7.26 4.49 4.32
C ASN A 226 -6.02 4.26 5.21
N LEU A 227 -5.28 3.16 5.01
CA LEU A 227 -4.02 2.90 5.71
C LEU A 227 -2.91 3.87 5.28
N ILE A 228 -2.82 4.20 4.00
CA ILE A 228 -1.88 5.22 3.51
C ILE A 228 -2.22 6.56 4.14
N ARG A 229 -3.50 6.95 4.11
CA ARG A 229 -3.96 8.22 4.67
C ARG A 229 -3.63 8.31 6.16
N LEU A 230 -3.91 7.28 6.93
CA LEU A 230 -3.51 7.21 8.34
C LEU A 230 -1.99 7.36 8.52
N GLY A 231 -1.21 6.69 7.67
CA GLY A 231 0.25 6.76 7.71
C GLY A 231 0.81 8.13 7.36
N ARG A 232 0.15 8.87 6.47
CA ARG A 232 0.53 10.24 6.07
C ARG A 232 0.12 11.30 7.09
N GLU A 233 -1.10 11.18 7.63
CA GLU A 233 -1.69 12.24 8.46
C GLU A 233 -1.40 12.08 9.97
N ILE A 234 -1.31 10.86 10.47
CA ILE A 234 -1.28 10.60 11.92
C ILE A 234 -0.11 9.68 12.32
N CYS A 235 0.00 8.52 11.68
CA CYS A 235 0.96 7.49 12.07
C CYS A 235 2.34 7.74 11.42
N HIS A 236 2.95 8.90 11.67
CA HIS A 236 4.25 9.29 11.11
C HIS A 236 5.39 8.35 11.54
N PRO A 237 6.51 8.25 10.76
CA PRO A 237 7.70 7.50 11.17
C PRO A 237 8.24 7.98 12.52
N HIS A 238 8.42 9.28 12.63
CA HIS A 238 8.86 9.98 13.85
C HIS A 238 7.70 10.77 14.45
N LYS A 239 7.59 10.76 15.78
CA LYS A 239 6.58 11.52 16.54
C LYS A 239 5.14 11.31 16.03
N PRO A 240 4.62 10.08 15.98
CA PRO A 240 3.26 9.83 15.55
C PRO A 240 2.25 10.50 16.52
N GLN A 241 1.12 10.98 15.98
CA GLN A 241 0.07 11.64 16.75
C GLN A 241 -0.90 10.61 17.36
N CYS A 242 -0.37 9.68 18.17
CA CYS A 242 -1.13 8.56 18.70
C CYS A 242 -2.38 8.93 19.51
N PRO A 243 -2.41 9.99 20.33
CA PRO A 243 -3.64 10.41 21.04
C PRO A 243 -4.80 10.73 20.10
N ALA A 244 -4.53 11.31 18.91
CA ALA A 244 -5.53 11.66 17.91
C ALA A 244 -5.86 10.50 16.94
N CYS A 245 -5.18 9.35 17.06
CA CYS A 245 -5.34 8.23 16.16
C CYS A 245 -6.67 7.50 16.41
N PRO A 246 -7.50 7.23 15.36
CA PRO A 246 -8.73 6.48 15.52
C PRO A 246 -8.51 5.04 16.00
N LEU A 247 -7.27 4.54 15.87
CA LEU A 247 -6.88 3.18 16.27
C LEU A 247 -6.19 3.13 17.65
N ASN A 248 -6.10 4.22 18.39
CA ASN A 248 -5.33 4.30 19.63
C ASN A 248 -5.77 3.25 20.67
N LYS A 249 -7.08 2.96 20.76
CA LYS A 249 -7.66 2.00 21.72
C LYS A 249 -7.33 0.54 21.39
N ILE A 250 -6.89 0.26 20.15
CA ILE A 250 -6.57 -1.10 19.69
C ILE A 250 -5.13 -1.23 19.18
N CYS A 251 -4.32 -0.17 19.22
CA CYS A 251 -2.96 -0.19 18.72
C CYS A 251 -1.98 -0.70 19.79
N PRO A 252 -1.36 -1.88 19.61
CA PRO A 252 -0.43 -2.44 20.59
C PRO A 252 0.74 -1.53 20.88
N THR A 253 1.29 -0.86 19.86
CA THR A 253 2.41 0.07 20.02
C THR A 253 2.08 1.23 20.95
N PHE A 254 0.87 1.79 20.85
CA PHE A 254 0.43 2.89 21.72
C PHE A 254 0.09 2.42 23.14
N LEU A 255 -0.46 1.22 23.26
CA LEU A 255 -0.86 0.63 24.54
C LEU A 255 0.34 0.04 25.33
N GLY A 256 1.57 0.14 24.79
CA GLY A 256 2.77 -0.36 25.46
C GLY A 256 2.98 -1.87 25.38
N TYR A 257 2.23 -2.58 24.55
CA TYR A 257 2.43 -4.02 24.32
C TYR A 257 3.52 -4.23 23.26
N GLY A 258 4.75 -3.85 23.60
CA GLY A 258 6.00 -4.06 22.93
C GLY A 258 5.99 -4.23 21.40
N VAL A 259 6.49 -3.23 20.68
CA VAL A 259 7.16 -3.51 19.39
C VAL A 259 8.54 -4.04 19.75
N PRO A 260 8.98 -5.18 19.22
CA PRO A 260 10.38 -5.55 19.33
C PRO A 260 11.24 -4.39 18.83
N SER A 261 12.30 -4.06 19.53
CA SER A 261 13.21 -2.91 19.33
C SER A 261 13.97 -2.89 17.98
N THR A 262 13.55 -3.65 17.00
CA THR A 262 14.21 -3.85 15.70
C THR A 262 13.60 -3.06 14.54
N ILE A 263 12.61 -2.18 14.76
CA ILE A 263 12.20 -1.23 13.72
C ILE A 263 12.92 0.10 13.94
N LYS A 264 14.23 0.13 13.77
CA LYS A 264 14.97 1.34 13.44
C LYS A 264 14.83 1.54 11.93
N GLY A 265 14.34 2.72 11.59
CA GLY A 265 13.86 3.23 10.32
C GLY A 265 14.70 3.16 9.10
#